data_24546740aac835424b44c995328af3fd
#
_entry.id   24546740aac835424b44c995328af3fd
#
_cell.length_a   1.000
_cell.length_b   1.000
_cell.length_c   1.000
_cell.angle_alpha   90.00
_cell.angle_beta   90.00
_cell.angle_gamma   90.00
#
_symmetry.space_group_name_H-M   'P 1'
#
loop_
_entity.id
_entity.type
_entity.pdbx_description
1 polymer ?
#
loop_
_entity_poly.entity_id
_entity_poly.type
_entity_poly.pdbx_seq_one_letter_code
_entity_poly.pdbx_strand_id
1 'polypeptide(L)'
;MSRDRKEIHEQFTKVDGAYKDGDFARLKAALGDPPDFPNCLHPVDLPCGDWPLEYAIYWSPLPFIIELIEAGADVNYPDAAGFPSLIAALSTDRPNRLAVVTLLLDNGADVGQRGINDWTPLHYAVVQRDLPAVELLLAYGADPFVRTRIDDCTTPLEDADATGFTEAAALMRQSEA
;
A
#
# COMPACT_ATOMS: atom_id res chain seq x y z
N MET A 1 -3.51 -11.74 -31.33
CA MET A 1 -4.92 -11.38 -31.60
C MET A 1 -5.35 -10.39 -30.54
N SER A 2 -5.75 -9.18 -30.95
CA SER A 2 -6.25 -8.16 -30.00
C SER A 2 -7.62 -8.64 -29.46
N ARG A 3 -7.76 -8.75 -28.13
CA ARG A 3 -9.08 -8.97 -27.51
C ARG A 3 -10.02 -7.83 -27.91
N ASP A 4 -11.29 -8.19 -28.16
CA ASP A 4 -12.31 -7.17 -28.43
C ASP A 4 -12.46 -6.26 -27.20
N ARG A 5 -12.64 -4.96 -27.42
CA ARG A 5 -12.85 -3.95 -26.37
C ARG A 5 -13.97 -4.32 -25.41
N LYS A 6 -14.98 -5.00 -25.91
CA LYS A 6 -16.12 -5.50 -25.12
C LYS A 6 -15.69 -6.60 -24.17
N GLU A 7 -14.89 -7.56 -24.63
CA GLU A 7 -14.36 -8.66 -23.80
C GLU A 7 -13.47 -8.12 -22.67
N ILE A 8 -12.62 -7.15 -22.97
CA ILE A 8 -11.76 -6.50 -21.96
C ILE A 8 -12.62 -5.81 -20.89
N HIS A 9 -13.65 -5.06 -21.30
CA HIS A 9 -14.54 -4.37 -20.38
C HIS A 9 -15.37 -5.35 -19.51
N GLU A 10 -15.87 -6.45 -20.08
CA GLU A 10 -16.58 -7.48 -19.34
C GLU A 10 -15.67 -8.18 -18.32
N GLN A 11 -14.42 -8.47 -18.69
CA GLN A 11 -13.43 -9.06 -17.79
C GLN A 11 -13.09 -8.09 -16.64
N PHE A 12 -12.81 -6.82 -16.96
CA PHE A 12 -12.59 -5.78 -15.95
C PHE A 12 -13.76 -5.70 -14.96
N THR A 13 -15.00 -5.63 -15.45
CA THR A 13 -16.19 -5.50 -14.61
C THR A 13 -16.35 -6.70 -13.65
N LYS A 14 -16.01 -7.90 -14.12
CA LYS A 14 -16.09 -9.11 -13.28
C LYS A 14 -15.05 -9.08 -12.15
N VAL A 15 -13.81 -8.69 -12.48
CA VAL A 15 -12.69 -8.62 -11.52
C VAL A 15 -12.94 -7.50 -10.51
N ASP A 16 -13.21 -6.28 -10.97
CA ASP A 16 -13.50 -5.11 -10.13
C ASP A 16 -14.70 -5.36 -9.19
N GLY A 17 -15.79 -5.97 -9.73
CA GLY A 17 -16.96 -6.32 -8.93
C GLY A 17 -16.63 -7.31 -7.81
N ALA A 18 -15.80 -8.33 -8.07
CA ALA A 18 -15.42 -9.31 -7.05
C ALA A 18 -14.59 -8.65 -5.92
N TYR A 19 -13.71 -7.70 -6.25
CA TYR A 19 -12.95 -6.94 -5.26
C TYR A 19 -13.86 -6.07 -4.38
N LYS A 20 -14.79 -5.33 -4.98
CA LYS A 20 -15.72 -4.43 -4.28
C LYS A 20 -16.72 -5.18 -3.39
N ASP A 21 -17.15 -6.34 -3.87
CA ASP A 21 -18.06 -7.23 -3.12
C ASP A 21 -17.33 -8.00 -2.01
N GLY A 22 -15.98 -8.09 -2.07
CA GLY A 22 -15.18 -8.90 -1.14
C GLY A 22 -15.42 -10.39 -1.29
N ASP A 23 -15.58 -10.87 -2.53
CA ASP A 23 -15.86 -12.27 -2.83
C ASP A 23 -14.60 -12.98 -3.36
N PHE A 24 -13.92 -13.66 -2.46
CA PHE A 24 -12.66 -14.35 -2.72
C PHE A 24 -12.78 -15.45 -3.80
N ALA A 25 -13.81 -16.28 -3.72
CA ALA A 25 -14.00 -17.36 -4.69
C ALA A 25 -14.32 -16.80 -6.09
N ARG A 26 -15.16 -15.77 -6.15
CA ARG A 26 -15.50 -15.07 -7.38
C ARG A 26 -14.28 -14.35 -7.98
N LEU A 27 -13.44 -13.73 -7.13
CA LEU A 27 -12.21 -13.10 -7.60
C LEU A 27 -11.29 -14.14 -8.22
N LYS A 28 -11.00 -15.21 -7.49
CA LYS A 28 -10.11 -16.28 -7.97
C LYS A 28 -10.58 -16.85 -9.31
N ALA A 29 -11.88 -17.15 -9.44
CA ALA A 29 -12.47 -17.61 -10.69
C ALA A 29 -12.40 -16.54 -11.81
N ALA A 30 -12.63 -15.26 -11.49
CA ALA A 30 -12.54 -14.16 -12.45
C ALA A 30 -11.13 -13.95 -12.98
N LEU A 31 -10.10 -14.27 -12.18
CA LEU A 31 -8.69 -14.26 -12.56
C LEU A 31 -8.28 -15.51 -13.35
N GLY A 32 -9.15 -16.53 -13.47
CA GLY A 32 -8.89 -17.77 -14.20
C GLY A 32 -8.24 -18.86 -13.36
N ASP A 33 -8.48 -18.86 -12.05
CA ASP A 33 -7.94 -19.81 -11.07
C ASP A 33 -6.40 -19.99 -11.16
N PRO A 34 -5.62 -18.91 -11.14
CA PRO A 34 -4.17 -19.02 -11.28
C PRO A 34 -3.58 -19.79 -10.09
N PRO A 35 -2.56 -20.66 -10.33
CA PRO A 35 -1.99 -21.54 -9.30
C PRO A 35 -1.23 -20.77 -8.22
N ASP A 36 -0.76 -19.57 -8.53
CA ASP A 36 -0.02 -18.66 -7.65
C ASP A 36 -0.91 -17.60 -6.95
N PHE A 37 -2.25 -17.70 -7.11
CA PHE A 37 -3.17 -16.82 -6.39
C PHE A 37 -2.98 -16.95 -4.86
N PRO A 38 -2.88 -15.84 -4.13
CA PRO A 38 -3.17 -14.46 -4.48
C PRO A 38 -1.95 -13.64 -4.99
N ASN A 39 -0.84 -14.26 -5.31
CA ASN A 39 0.40 -13.62 -5.76
C ASN A 39 0.59 -13.68 -7.29
N CYS A 40 -0.48 -13.59 -8.03
CA CYS A 40 -0.50 -13.52 -9.48
C CYS A 40 -0.64 -12.09 -9.99
N LEU A 41 -0.24 -11.85 -11.23
CA LEU A 41 -0.57 -10.59 -11.90
C LEU A 41 -1.99 -10.60 -12.44
N HIS A 42 -2.61 -9.43 -12.51
CA HIS A 42 -3.91 -9.30 -13.14
C HIS A 42 -3.86 -9.60 -14.64
N PRO A 43 -4.83 -10.35 -15.18
CA PRO A 43 -4.89 -10.68 -16.60
C PRO A 43 -5.36 -9.51 -17.47
N VAL A 44 -5.77 -8.42 -16.86
CA VAL A 44 -6.24 -7.17 -17.49
C VAL A 44 -5.60 -5.97 -16.80
N ASP A 45 -5.39 -4.90 -17.56
CA ASP A 45 -4.91 -3.64 -16.99
C ASP A 45 -5.99 -3.05 -16.08
N LEU A 46 -5.71 -2.97 -14.79
CA LEU A 46 -6.54 -2.32 -13.80
C LEU A 46 -6.05 -0.88 -13.59
N PRO A 47 -6.93 0.06 -13.18
CA PRO A 47 -6.56 1.46 -12.99
C PRO A 47 -5.49 1.69 -11.91
N CYS A 48 -5.42 0.79 -10.94
CA CYS A 48 -4.45 0.81 -9.84
C CYS A 48 -4.12 -0.64 -9.50
N GLY A 49 -2.82 -0.96 -9.50
CA GLY A 49 -2.32 -2.19 -8.97
C GLY A 49 -2.28 -3.38 -9.93
N ASP A 50 -1.10 -3.96 -10.02
CA ASP A 50 -0.86 -5.17 -10.79
C ASP A 50 -1.16 -6.44 -9.97
N TRP A 51 -1.20 -6.32 -8.65
CA TRP A 51 -1.32 -7.41 -7.69
C TRP A 51 -2.68 -7.44 -6.98
N PRO A 52 -3.24 -8.62 -6.67
CA PRO A 52 -4.50 -8.74 -5.93
C PRO A 52 -4.54 -7.95 -4.63
N LEU A 53 -3.51 -8.02 -3.79
CA LEU A 53 -3.47 -7.28 -2.54
C LEU A 53 -3.42 -5.77 -2.78
N GLU A 54 -2.64 -5.31 -3.75
CA GLU A 54 -2.55 -3.90 -4.09
C GLU A 54 -3.92 -3.33 -4.48
N TYR A 55 -4.61 -3.97 -5.41
CA TYR A 55 -5.96 -3.54 -5.83
C TYR A 55 -6.95 -3.56 -4.66
N ALA A 56 -6.88 -4.60 -3.82
CA ALA A 56 -7.75 -4.73 -2.65
C ALA A 56 -7.56 -3.61 -1.63
N ILE A 57 -6.32 -3.14 -1.42
CA ILE A 57 -6.02 -2.00 -0.54
C ILE A 57 -6.82 -0.76 -0.94
N TYR A 58 -6.96 -0.50 -2.23
CA TYR A 58 -7.71 0.66 -2.74
C TYR A 58 -9.23 0.46 -2.68
N TRP A 59 -9.75 -0.72 -3.01
CA TRP A 59 -11.15 -0.87 -3.39
C TRP A 59 -11.96 -1.87 -2.57
N SER A 60 -11.33 -2.79 -1.83
CA SER A 60 -12.04 -3.86 -1.15
C SER A 60 -12.38 -3.53 0.31
N PRO A 61 -13.41 -4.16 0.90
CA PRO A 61 -13.66 -4.08 2.33
C PRO A 61 -12.52 -4.72 3.15
N LEU A 62 -12.28 -4.21 4.36
CA LEU A 62 -11.21 -4.69 5.23
C LEU A 62 -11.22 -6.22 5.46
N PRO A 63 -12.37 -6.89 5.68
CA PRO A 63 -12.39 -8.34 5.83
C PRO A 63 -11.81 -9.10 4.64
N PHE A 64 -11.98 -8.58 3.43
CA PHE A 64 -11.43 -9.19 2.23
C PHE A 64 -9.90 -9.02 2.12
N ILE A 65 -9.38 -7.87 2.56
CA ILE A 65 -7.92 -7.66 2.66
C ILE A 65 -7.32 -8.65 3.65
N ILE A 66 -7.98 -8.88 4.80
CA ILE A 66 -7.58 -9.90 5.77
C ILE A 66 -7.55 -11.28 5.11
N GLU A 67 -8.61 -11.67 4.41
CA GLU A 67 -8.71 -12.99 3.75
C GLU A 67 -7.60 -13.20 2.71
N LEU A 68 -7.24 -12.16 1.93
CA LEU A 68 -6.14 -12.22 0.99
C LEU A 68 -4.79 -12.44 1.69
N ILE A 69 -4.53 -11.73 2.80
CA ILE A 69 -3.31 -11.87 3.58
C ILE A 69 -3.25 -13.26 4.23
N GLU A 70 -4.34 -13.75 4.81
CA GLU A 70 -4.45 -15.10 5.39
C GLU A 70 -4.25 -16.20 4.33
N ALA A 71 -4.65 -15.93 3.07
CA ALA A 71 -4.39 -16.82 1.94
C ALA A 71 -2.94 -16.75 1.43
N GLY A 72 -2.08 -15.92 2.03
CA GLY A 72 -0.66 -15.82 1.72
C GLY A 72 -0.31 -14.74 0.69
N ALA A 73 -1.12 -13.68 0.57
CA ALA A 73 -0.74 -12.53 -0.25
C ALA A 73 0.55 -11.89 0.27
N ASP A 74 1.49 -11.63 -0.64
CA ASP A 74 2.74 -10.96 -0.31
C ASP A 74 2.47 -9.49 0.05
N VAL A 75 2.64 -9.15 1.33
CA VAL A 75 2.48 -7.78 1.83
C VAL A 75 3.62 -6.85 1.37
N ASN A 76 4.71 -7.43 0.83
CA ASN A 76 5.85 -6.71 0.28
C ASN A 76 5.95 -6.88 -1.25
N TYR A 77 4.79 -6.99 -1.92
CA TYR A 77 4.76 -7.18 -3.37
C TYR A 77 5.64 -6.14 -4.09
N PRO A 78 6.34 -6.55 -5.17
CA PRO A 78 7.15 -5.63 -5.96
C PRO A 78 6.22 -4.68 -6.72
N ASP A 79 6.36 -3.37 -6.49
CA ASP A 79 5.59 -2.35 -7.21
C ASP A 79 6.51 -1.46 -8.05
N ALA A 80 6.31 -1.49 -9.37
CA ALA A 80 7.05 -0.67 -10.31
C ALA A 80 6.50 0.78 -10.40
N ALA A 81 5.27 1.01 -9.95
CA ALA A 81 4.63 2.34 -9.95
C ALA A 81 5.04 3.19 -8.75
N GLY A 82 5.67 2.60 -7.72
CA GLY A 82 6.16 3.30 -6.55
C GLY A 82 5.16 3.38 -5.40
N PHE A 83 4.14 2.50 -5.39
CA PHE A 83 3.15 2.40 -4.33
C PHE A 83 3.15 1.02 -3.65
N PRO A 84 4.25 0.63 -2.97
CA PRO A 84 4.25 -0.60 -2.17
C PRO A 84 3.16 -0.52 -1.09
N SER A 85 2.80 -1.67 -0.52
CA SER A 85 1.58 -1.86 0.26
C SER A 85 1.29 -0.78 1.31
N LEU A 86 2.31 -0.37 2.09
CA LEU A 86 2.15 0.66 3.11
C LEU A 86 1.89 2.04 2.51
N ILE A 87 2.61 2.41 1.45
CA ILE A 87 2.39 3.70 0.77
C ILE A 87 1.03 3.68 0.06
N ALA A 88 0.65 2.57 -0.59
CA ALA A 88 -0.68 2.41 -1.17
C ALA A 88 -1.77 2.62 -0.12
N ALA A 89 -1.67 1.97 1.05
CA ALA A 89 -2.65 2.13 2.13
C ALA A 89 -2.71 3.57 2.66
N LEU A 90 -1.56 4.22 2.85
CA LEU A 90 -1.47 5.62 3.30
C LEU A 90 -2.02 6.61 2.27
N SER A 91 -1.97 6.29 0.97
CA SER A 91 -2.45 7.14 -0.12
C SER A 91 -3.97 7.15 -0.27
N THR A 92 -4.69 6.26 0.41
CA THR A 92 -6.15 6.18 0.32
C THR A 92 -6.82 7.17 1.27
N ASP A 93 -7.99 7.71 0.85
CA ASP A 93 -8.87 8.53 1.72
C ASP A 93 -9.85 7.68 2.53
N ARG A 94 -9.60 6.39 2.68
CA ARG A 94 -10.52 5.46 3.36
C ARG A 94 -10.52 5.71 4.87
N PRO A 95 -11.70 5.70 5.53
CA PRO A 95 -11.79 5.91 6.98
C PRO A 95 -10.99 4.90 7.80
N ASN A 96 -10.81 3.68 7.26
CA ASN A 96 -10.11 2.58 7.91
C ASN A 96 -8.66 2.41 7.42
N ARG A 97 -8.06 3.42 6.73
CA ARG A 97 -6.72 3.28 6.14
C ARG A 97 -5.64 2.89 7.18
N LEU A 98 -5.68 3.47 8.38
CA LEU A 98 -4.73 3.13 9.44
C LEU A 98 -4.91 1.69 9.95
N ALA A 99 -6.14 1.17 9.96
CA ALA A 99 -6.37 -0.24 10.27
C ALA A 99 -5.76 -1.16 9.19
N VAL A 100 -5.79 -0.74 7.92
CA VAL A 100 -5.10 -1.47 6.84
C VAL A 100 -3.59 -1.39 7.02
N VAL A 101 -3.03 -0.21 7.33
CA VAL A 101 -1.59 -0.05 7.61
C VAL A 101 -1.16 -0.94 8.77
N THR A 102 -1.92 -0.94 9.88
CA THR A 102 -1.64 -1.81 11.04
C THR A 102 -1.68 -3.29 10.63
N LEU A 103 -2.71 -3.70 9.88
CA LEU A 103 -2.84 -5.07 9.40
C LEU A 103 -1.62 -5.50 8.55
N LEU A 104 -1.16 -4.65 7.65
CA LEU A 104 0.01 -4.91 6.82
C LEU A 104 1.28 -5.06 7.67
N LEU A 105 1.50 -4.13 8.62
CA LEU A 105 2.65 -4.16 9.53
C LEU A 105 2.64 -5.40 10.44
N ASP A 106 1.49 -5.78 11.00
CA ASP A 106 1.31 -6.98 11.80
C ASP A 106 1.61 -8.27 11.03
N ASN A 107 1.48 -8.22 9.70
CA ASN A 107 1.79 -9.35 8.81
C ASN A 107 3.14 -9.22 8.10
N GLY A 108 4.04 -8.35 8.61
CA GLY A 108 5.43 -8.29 8.17
C GLY A 108 5.70 -7.40 6.96
N ALA A 109 4.86 -6.40 6.72
CA ALA A 109 5.19 -5.36 5.74
C ALA A 109 6.45 -4.60 6.18
N ASP A 110 7.38 -4.41 5.25
CA ASP A 110 8.63 -3.69 5.50
C ASP A 110 8.35 -2.19 5.68
N VAL A 111 8.47 -1.73 6.93
CA VAL A 111 8.25 -0.32 7.31
C VAL A 111 9.22 0.64 6.61
N GLY A 112 10.33 0.14 6.08
CA GLY A 112 11.33 0.89 5.33
C GLY A 112 11.24 0.73 3.81
N GLN A 113 10.27 -0.04 3.29
CA GLN A 113 10.14 -0.27 1.84
C GLN A 113 9.95 1.05 1.09
N ARG A 114 10.85 1.29 0.13
CA ARG A 114 10.84 2.53 -0.64
C ARG A 114 9.89 2.46 -1.81
N GLY A 115 9.20 3.57 -2.05
CA GLY A 115 8.29 3.72 -3.18
C GLY A 115 8.57 4.99 -3.98
N ILE A 116 7.51 5.69 -4.33
CA ILE A 116 7.55 6.94 -5.12
C ILE A 116 8.55 7.94 -4.50
N ASN A 117 9.32 8.63 -5.34
CA ASN A 117 10.35 9.59 -4.94
C ASN A 117 11.42 9.01 -3.99
N ASP A 118 11.63 7.69 -4.02
CA ASP A 118 12.50 6.98 -3.07
C ASP A 118 12.08 7.14 -1.60
N TRP A 119 10.84 7.54 -1.36
CA TRP A 119 10.28 7.74 -0.02
C TRP A 119 10.01 6.42 0.68
N THR A 120 10.32 6.37 1.98
CA THR A 120 9.76 5.36 2.87
C THR A 120 8.31 5.75 3.25
N PRO A 121 7.53 4.84 3.84
CA PRO A 121 6.21 5.18 4.38
C PRO A 121 6.22 6.39 5.34
N LEU A 122 7.32 6.55 6.13
CA LEU A 122 7.43 7.67 7.05
C LEU A 122 7.64 9.01 6.32
N HIS A 123 8.45 9.07 5.24
CA HIS A 123 8.54 10.25 4.38
C HIS A 123 7.15 10.61 3.84
N TYR A 124 6.43 9.61 3.31
CA TYR A 124 5.09 9.81 2.75
C TYR A 124 4.14 10.40 3.79
N ALA A 125 4.08 9.83 5.00
CA ALA A 125 3.22 10.31 6.09
C ALA A 125 3.57 11.75 6.51
N VAL A 126 4.85 12.11 6.54
CA VAL A 126 5.32 13.48 6.87
C VAL A 126 4.86 14.47 5.79
N VAL A 127 5.07 14.15 4.52
CA VAL A 127 4.67 15.03 3.40
C VAL A 127 3.15 15.23 3.38
N GLN A 128 2.37 14.20 3.70
CA GLN A 128 0.91 14.30 3.83
C GLN A 128 0.45 14.97 5.13
N ARG A 129 1.36 15.31 6.06
CA ARG A 129 1.07 15.87 7.38
C ARG A 129 0.13 14.99 8.21
N ASP A 130 0.27 13.66 8.07
CA ASP A 130 -0.56 12.65 8.72
C ASP A 130 0.07 12.22 10.05
N LEU A 131 -0.17 12.99 11.13
CA LEU A 131 0.40 12.71 12.45
C LEU A 131 0.05 11.30 12.96
N PRO A 132 -1.20 10.83 12.89
CA PRO A 132 -1.53 9.46 13.29
C PRO A 132 -0.76 8.37 12.53
N ALA A 133 -0.48 8.57 11.25
CA ALA A 133 0.35 7.64 10.49
C ALA A 133 1.82 7.71 10.90
N VAL A 134 2.35 8.90 11.19
CA VAL A 134 3.72 9.08 11.73
C VAL A 134 3.86 8.33 13.06
N GLU A 135 2.93 8.52 14.00
CA GLU A 135 2.92 7.83 15.30
C GLU A 135 2.93 6.30 15.12
N LEU A 136 2.04 5.81 14.26
CA LEU A 136 1.92 4.37 13.98
C LEU A 136 3.21 3.81 13.40
N LEU A 137 3.77 4.44 12.36
CA LEU A 137 4.99 3.98 11.71
C LEU A 137 6.20 3.99 12.65
N LEU A 138 6.36 5.02 13.48
CA LEU A 138 7.40 5.07 14.50
C LEU A 138 7.25 3.96 15.53
N ALA A 139 6.01 3.64 15.96
CA ALA A 139 5.74 2.54 16.88
C ALA A 139 6.15 1.16 16.30
N TYR A 140 6.15 1.02 14.97
CA TYR A 140 6.63 -0.17 14.24
C TYR A 140 8.10 -0.08 13.79
N GLY A 141 8.85 0.90 14.30
CA GLY A 141 10.29 1.01 14.09
C GLY A 141 10.71 1.68 12.78
N ALA A 142 9.88 2.54 12.20
CA ALA A 142 10.30 3.36 11.08
C ALA A 142 11.48 4.27 11.49
N ASP A 143 12.52 4.29 10.66
CA ASP A 143 13.72 5.12 10.89
C ASP A 143 13.50 6.56 10.39
N PRO A 144 13.47 7.57 11.29
CA PRO A 144 13.29 8.97 10.91
C PRO A 144 14.53 9.63 10.30
N PHE A 145 15.66 8.93 10.25
CA PHE A 145 16.96 9.44 9.78
C PHE A 145 17.40 8.85 8.44
N VAL A 146 16.62 7.95 7.86
CA VAL A 146 16.93 7.36 6.57
C VAL A 146 16.75 8.39 5.46
N ARG A 147 17.80 8.59 4.63
CA ARG A 147 17.76 9.56 3.53
C ARG A 147 17.16 8.96 2.27
N THR A 148 16.43 9.77 1.50
CA THR A 148 16.18 9.48 0.09
C THR A 148 17.49 9.47 -0.68
N ARG A 149 17.54 8.78 -1.82
CA ARG A 149 18.75 8.66 -2.68
C ARG A 149 18.66 9.52 -3.92
N ILE A 150 17.51 10.17 -4.11
CA ILE A 150 17.21 11.07 -5.24
C ILE A 150 16.67 12.39 -4.70
N ASP A 151 16.55 13.38 -5.55
CA ASP A 151 16.10 14.73 -5.25
C ASP A 151 16.93 15.39 -4.14
N ASP A 152 16.30 15.95 -3.12
CA ASP A 152 16.98 16.71 -2.06
C ASP A 152 17.74 15.84 -1.04
N CYS A 153 17.65 14.52 -1.16
CA CYS A 153 18.30 13.56 -0.25
C CYS A 153 17.99 13.83 1.22
N THR A 154 16.75 14.17 1.53
CA THR A 154 16.29 14.52 2.88
C THR A 154 15.90 13.30 3.70
N THR A 155 15.82 13.47 5.01
CA THR A 155 15.23 12.51 5.95
C THR A 155 13.80 12.92 6.30
N PRO A 156 12.94 11.99 6.80
CA PRO A 156 11.62 12.35 7.31
C PRO A 156 11.66 13.47 8.35
N LEU A 157 12.66 13.47 9.23
CA LEU A 157 12.83 14.51 10.24
C LEU A 157 13.18 15.87 9.62
N GLU A 158 14.10 15.90 8.65
CA GLU A 158 14.46 17.14 7.93
C GLU A 158 13.26 17.71 7.17
N ASP A 159 12.44 16.85 6.54
CA ASP A 159 11.21 17.26 5.85
C ASP A 159 10.16 17.83 6.84
N ALA A 160 10.02 17.21 8.02
CA ALA A 160 9.12 17.73 9.05
C ALA A 160 9.56 19.10 9.57
N ASP A 161 10.87 19.30 9.79
CA ASP A 161 11.42 20.58 10.21
C ASP A 161 11.24 21.66 9.14
N ALA A 162 11.56 21.32 7.88
CA ALA A 162 11.48 22.25 6.76
C ALA A 162 10.03 22.70 6.49
N THR A 163 9.06 21.81 6.70
CA THR A 163 7.63 22.11 6.47
C THR A 163 6.91 22.64 7.72
N GLY A 164 7.61 22.79 8.86
CA GLY A 164 7.03 23.22 10.13
C GLY A 164 6.02 22.22 10.72
N PHE A 165 6.22 20.92 10.48
CA PHE A 165 5.42 19.86 11.10
C PHE A 165 6.01 19.49 12.46
N THR A 166 5.90 20.42 13.42
CA THR A 166 6.61 20.40 14.72
C THR A 166 6.26 19.21 15.59
N GLU A 167 5.00 18.77 15.56
CA GLU A 167 4.54 17.62 16.36
C GLU A 167 5.23 16.32 15.86
N ALA A 168 5.26 16.10 14.56
CA ALA A 168 5.95 14.94 13.97
C ALA A 168 7.46 14.99 14.22
N ALA A 169 8.10 16.16 14.06
CA ALA A 169 9.51 16.34 14.33
C ALA A 169 9.86 16.04 15.81
N ALA A 170 8.98 16.45 16.75
CA ALA A 170 9.18 16.17 18.18
C ALA A 170 9.10 14.66 18.48
N LEU A 171 8.15 13.93 17.88
CA LEU A 171 8.04 12.48 18.02
C LEU A 171 9.24 11.74 17.46
N MET A 172 9.68 12.11 16.27
CA MET A 172 10.85 11.50 15.61
C MET A 172 12.14 11.69 16.40
N ARG A 173 12.34 12.83 17.08
CA ARG A 173 13.50 13.04 17.96
C ARG A 173 13.46 12.19 19.23
N GLN A 174 12.26 11.82 19.70
CA GLN A 174 12.12 10.96 20.89
C GLN A 174 12.42 9.49 20.58
N SER A 175 12.33 9.07 19.32
CA SER A 175 12.66 7.70 18.92
C SER A 175 14.16 7.39 18.86
N GLU A 176 15.04 8.40 19.07
CA GLU A 176 16.50 8.22 19.23
C GLU A 176 16.91 7.69 20.63
N ALA A 177 16.04 7.75 21.63
CA ALA A 177 16.37 7.45 23.02
C ALA A 177 16.01 6.01 23.39
#